data_02cc646f0e5403d06e53cff4193584e1
#
_entry.id   02cc646f0e5403d06e53cff4193584e1
#
_cell.length_a   1.000
_cell.length_b   1.000
_cell.length_c   1.000
_cell.angle_alpha   90.00
_cell.angle_beta   90.00
_cell.angle_gamma   90.00
#
_symmetry.space_group_name_H-M   'P 1'
#
loop_
_entity.id
_entity.type
_entity.pdbx_description
1 polymer ?
#
loop_
_entity_poly.entity_id
_entity_poly.type
_entity_poly.pdbx_seq_one_letter_code
_entity_poly.pdbx_strand_id
1 'polypeptide(L)'
;MFTKLRESWDSFDGFVHSIGFAPSDQLEGDFTEVTTREGFKIAHDISSYSLTALAKAALPYLNNDSAILTLTYLGSIQTLPNYNVMGLAKASLEANTRFLAASLGDKGIRVNAISAGPIKTLAASGVKNFRSMLENYAEKAPLGRTVTTEEVGNVAAFLCSNLASGITGA
;
A
#
# COMPACT_ATOMS: atom_id res chain seq x y z
N MET A 1 -14.64 -1.58 13.23
CA MET A 1 -14.95 -1.32 11.80
C MET A 1 -15.77 -2.47 11.22
N PHE A 2 -15.26 -3.68 11.09
CA PHE A 2 -15.97 -4.81 10.46
C PHE A 2 -17.26 -5.22 11.19
N THR A 3 -17.33 -5.12 12.51
CA THR A 3 -18.58 -5.35 13.26
C THR A 3 -19.72 -4.42 12.84
N LYS A 4 -19.40 -3.15 12.49
CA LYS A 4 -20.39 -2.21 11.95
C LYS A 4 -20.76 -2.50 10.48
N LEU A 5 -19.80 -2.98 9.67
CA LEU A 5 -20.09 -3.38 8.29
C LEU A 5 -21.07 -4.55 8.25
N ARG A 6 -21.03 -5.44 9.23
CA ARG A 6 -21.96 -6.57 9.35
C ARG A 6 -23.43 -6.15 9.55
N GLU A 7 -23.67 -4.94 9.99
CA GLU A 7 -25.04 -4.39 10.06
C GLU A 7 -25.65 -4.22 8.65
N SER A 8 -24.81 -4.14 7.61
CA SER A 8 -25.20 -3.95 6.21
C SER A 8 -24.84 -5.12 5.29
N TRP A 9 -23.77 -5.84 5.59
CA TRP A 9 -23.25 -6.96 4.78
C TRP A 9 -22.87 -8.13 5.69
N ASP A 10 -23.40 -9.31 5.40
CA ASP A 10 -23.03 -10.52 6.12
C ASP A 10 -21.58 -10.95 5.83
N SER A 11 -21.13 -10.73 4.59
CA SER A 11 -19.78 -11.04 4.11
C SER A 11 -19.37 -10.11 2.96
N PHE A 12 -18.11 -10.16 2.56
CA PHE A 12 -17.60 -9.38 1.42
C PHE A 12 -16.42 -10.10 0.74
N ASP A 13 -16.14 -9.70 -0.51
CA ASP A 13 -15.17 -10.38 -1.40
C ASP A 13 -13.76 -9.80 -1.33
N GLY A 14 -13.49 -8.88 -0.42
CA GLY A 14 -12.17 -8.32 -0.21
C GLY A 14 -12.17 -6.86 0.21
N PHE A 15 -10.98 -6.31 0.34
CA PHE A 15 -10.80 -4.90 0.63
C PHE A 15 -9.48 -4.36 0.06
N VAL A 16 -9.47 -3.05 -0.17
CA VAL A 16 -8.27 -2.32 -0.55
C VAL A 16 -7.73 -1.55 0.66
N HIS A 17 -6.53 -1.92 1.07
CA HIS A 17 -5.76 -1.22 2.09
C HIS A 17 -4.99 -0.06 1.43
N SER A 18 -5.49 1.15 1.59
CA SER A 18 -4.86 2.36 1.07
C SER A 18 -4.48 3.31 2.22
N ILE A 19 -3.75 2.76 3.21
CA ILE A 19 -3.38 3.47 4.43
C ILE A 19 -1.86 3.65 4.47
N GLY A 20 -1.42 4.86 4.78
CA GLY A 20 -0.02 5.17 4.98
C GLY A 20 0.14 6.49 5.69
N PHE A 21 1.04 6.55 6.67
CA PHE A 21 1.36 7.76 7.41
C PHE A 21 2.76 7.66 8.01
N ALA A 22 3.49 8.76 7.97
CA ALA A 22 4.67 9.00 8.79
C ALA A 22 4.66 10.47 9.24
N PRO A 23 5.17 10.80 10.43
CA PRO A 23 5.36 12.20 10.84
C PRO A 23 6.27 12.92 9.85
N SER A 24 5.93 14.16 9.50
CA SER A 24 6.65 14.92 8.45
C SER A 24 8.12 15.20 8.80
N ASP A 25 8.42 15.38 10.06
CA ASP A 25 9.77 15.58 10.59
C ASP A 25 10.66 14.32 10.47
N GLN A 26 10.07 13.17 10.16
CA GLN A 26 10.76 11.90 9.93
C GLN A 26 11.04 11.64 8.44
N LEU A 27 10.57 12.50 7.56
CA LEU A 27 10.65 12.32 6.10
C LEU A 27 11.76 13.17 5.47
N GLU A 28 11.97 14.40 5.95
CA GLU A 28 12.94 15.35 5.42
C GLU A 28 14.26 15.28 6.18
N GLY A 29 15.39 15.48 5.48
CA GLY A 29 16.73 15.54 6.05
C GLY A 29 17.50 14.23 5.95
N ASP A 30 18.67 14.19 6.60
CA ASP A 30 19.49 12.97 6.64
C ASP A 30 18.79 11.88 7.46
N PHE A 31 18.70 10.70 6.90
CA PHE A 31 17.98 9.57 7.49
C PHE A 31 18.47 9.25 8.92
N THR A 32 19.79 9.27 9.14
CA THR A 32 20.36 8.92 10.43
C THR A 32 20.15 10.00 11.51
N GLU A 33 20.01 11.24 11.09
CA GLU A 33 19.81 12.38 12.00
C GLU A 33 18.34 12.52 12.40
N VAL A 34 17.41 12.38 11.44
CA VAL A 34 15.99 12.67 11.69
C VAL A 34 15.20 11.47 12.20
N THR A 35 15.68 10.24 11.97
CA THR A 35 14.92 9.03 12.34
C THR A 35 14.93 8.82 13.85
N THR A 36 13.75 8.89 14.45
CA THR A 36 13.55 8.58 15.86
C THR A 36 12.89 7.22 16.04
N ARG A 37 13.06 6.60 17.22
CA ARG A 37 12.38 5.34 17.57
C ARG A 37 10.86 5.48 17.47
N GLU A 38 10.30 6.57 17.95
CA GLU A 38 8.85 6.79 17.94
C GLU A 38 8.33 7.05 16.53
N GLY A 39 9.00 7.86 15.71
CA GLY A 39 8.64 8.10 14.32
C GLY A 39 8.71 6.83 13.47
N PHE A 40 9.75 6.01 13.68
CA PHE A 40 9.89 4.70 13.05
C PHE A 40 8.72 3.78 13.41
N LYS A 41 8.37 3.69 14.71
CA LYS A 41 7.26 2.89 15.21
C LYS A 41 5.92 3.35 14.62
N ILE A 42 5.62 4.64 14.64
CA ILE A 42 4.38 5.20 14.07
C ILE A 42 4.27 4.88 12.58
N ALA A 43 5.33 5.10 11.81
CA ALA A 43 5.32 4.82 10.37
C ALA A 43 5.05 3.33 10.08
N HIS A 44 5.68 2.41 10.80
CA HIS A 44 5.49 0.97 10.61
C HIS A 44 4.14 0.48 11.13
N ASP A 45 3.67 0.96 12.27
CA ASP A 45 2.37 0.59 12.82
C ASP A 45 1.24 0.96 11.86
N ILE A 46 1.24 2.22 11.38
CA ILE A 46 0.18 2.72 10.51
C ILE A 46 0.33 2.23 9.07
N SER A 47 1.54 2.23 8.52
CA SER A 47 1.73 1.98 7.07
C SER A 47 2.04 0.54 6.71
N SER A 48 2.30 -0.34 7.68
CA SER A 48 2.63 -1.75 7.45
C SER A 48 1.77 -2.69 8.30
N TYR A 49 1.85 -2.61 9.63
CA TYR A 49 1.14 -3.51 10.53
C TYR A 49 -0.38 -3.43 10.35
N SER A 50 -0.91 -2.27 10.04
CA SER A 50 -2.35 -2.06 9.82
C SER A 50 -2.94 -3.00 8.75
N LEU A 51 -2.17 -3.38 7.69
CA LEU A 51 -2.61 -4.39 6.73
C LEU A 51 -2.87 -5.73 7.40
N THR A 52 -1.92 -6.21 8.19
CA THR A 52 -2.04 -7.48 8.93
C THR A 52 -3.19 -7.43 9.95
N ALA A 53 -3.32 -6.32 10.68
CA ALA A 53 -4.39 -6.13 11.66
C ALA A 53 -5.78 -6.14 11.00
N LEU A 54 -5.92 -5.44 9.86
CA LEU A 54 -7.19 -5.42 9.10
C LEU A 54 -7.48 -6.77 8.46
N ALA A 55 -6.49 -7.44 7.86
CA ALA A 55 -6.66 -8.79 7.32
C ALA A 55 -7.18 -9.75 8.40
N LYS A 56 -6.52 -9.79 9.57
CA LYS A 56 -6.95 -10.61 10.71
C LYS A 56 -8.38 -10.30 11.14
N ALA A 57 -8.74 -9.04 11.25
CA ALA A 57 -10.07 -8.61 11.66
C ALA A 57 -11.15 -8.88 10.60
N ALA A 58 -10.78 -8.92 9.32
CA ALA A 58 -11.66 -9.18 8.19
C ALA A 58 -11.97 -10.68 8.00
N LEU A 59 -11.04 -11.58 8.37
CA LEU A 59 -11.13 -13.02 8.11
C LEU A 59 -12.51 -13.67 8.39
N PRO A 60 -13.21 -13.35 9.49
CA PRO A 60 -14.52 -13.95 9.76
C PRO A 60 -15.62 -13.52 8.79
N TYR A 61 -15.36 -12.54 7.94
CA TYR A 61 -16.35 -11.90 7.05
C TYR A 61 -15.96 -12.00 5.57
N LEU A 62 -14.75 -12.50 5.26
CA LEU A 62 -14.29 -12.68 3.89
C LEU A 62 -14.90 -13.94 3.29
N ASN A 63 -15.44 -13.81 2.08
CA ASN A 63 -15.89 -14.95 1.28
C ASN A 63 -14.69 -15.80 0.82
N ASN A 64 -14.96 -17.01 0.35
CA ASN A 64 -13.97 -17.78 -0.41
C ASN A 64 -13.60 -17.01 -1.69
N ASP A 65 -12.37 -17.22 -2.18
CA ASP A 65 -11.83 -16.56 -3.37
C ASP A 65 -11.72 -15.03 -3.26
N SER A 66 -11.73 -14.50 -2.04
CA SER A 66 -11.57 -13.07 -1.76
C SER A 66 -10.20 -12.53 -2.15
N ALA A 67 -10.12 -11.20 -2.30
CA ALA A 67 -8.87 -10.50 -2.59
C ALA A 67 -8.59 -9.37 -1.58
N ILE A 68 -7.36 -9.32 -1.09
CA ILE A 68 -6.83 -8.21 -0.30
C ILE A 68 -5.79 -7.50 -1.16
N LEU A 69 -5.91 -6.19 -1.28
CA LEU A 69 -5.01 -5.37 -2.07
C LEU A 69 -4.42 -4.26 -1.22
N THR A 70 -3.14 -3.99 -1.38
CA THR A 70 -2.50 -2.81 -0.78
C THR A 70 -1.76 -1.96 -1.82
N LEU A 71 -1.43 -0.72 -1.45
CA LEU A 71 -0.68 0.20 -2.29
C LEU A 71 0.71 0.41 -1.71
N THR A 72 1.72 0.10 -2.49
CA THR A 72 3.13 0.34 -2.18
C THR A 72 3.74 1.39 -3.12
N TYR A 73 5.03 1.62 -2.99
CA TYR A 73 5.74 2.59 -3.80
C TYR A 73 7.21 2.22 -3.95
N LEU A 74 7.82 2.66 -5.03
CA LEU A 74 9.23 2.38 -5.40
C LEU A 74 10.24 2.66 -4.27
N GLY A 75 9.91 3.56 -3.34
CA GLY A 75 10.71 3.82 -2.15
C GLY A 75 10.91 2.64 -1.20
N SER A 76 10.21 1.51 -1.41
CA SER A 76 10.43 0.24 -0.71
C SER A 76 11.73 -0.46 -1.11
N ILE A 77 12.19 -0.24 -2.35
CA ILE A 77 13.37 -0.89 -2.95
C ILE A 77 14.46 0.09 -3.37
N GLN A 78 14.18 1.37 -3.36
CA GLN A 78 15.14 2.44 -3.70
C GLN A 78 15.08 3.56 -2.66
N THR A 79 16.23 4.17 -2.37
CA THR A 79 16.27 5.39 -1.56
C THR A 79 15.73 6.57 -2.36
N LEU A 80 14.75 7.25 -1.79
CA LEU A 80 14.15 8.44 -2.39
C LEU A 80 14.31 9.62 -1.45
N PRO A 81 14.65 10.81 -1.96
CA PRO A 81 14.69 12.03 -1.15
C PRO A 81 13.36 12.28 -0.44
N ASN A 82 13.41 12.70 0.81
CA ASN A 82 12.24 13.02 1.64
C ASN A 82 11.25 11.86 1.81
N TYR A 83 11.74 10.62 1.81
CA TYR A 83 10.90 9.44 2.00
C TYR A 83 11.30 8.58 3.21
N ASN A 84 12.53 8.67 3.66
CA ASN A 84 13.13 8.10 4.88
C ASN A 84 12.35 6.91 5.49
N VAL A 85 11.79 7.06 6.69
CA VAL A 85 11.09 5.96 7.41
C VAL A 85 9.92 5.37 6.63
N MET A 86 9.30 6.12 5.71
CA MET A 86 8.23 5.61 4.86
C MET A 86 8.73 4.54 3.88
N GLY A 87 9.95 4.68 3.35
CA GLY A 87 10.56 3.67 2.51
C GLY A 87 10.68 2.32 3.22
N LEU A 88 11.15 2.35 4.47
CA LEU A 88 11.26 1.15 5.31
C LEU A 88 9.89 0.56 5.64
N ALA A 89 8.91 1.41 5.95
CA ALA A 89 7.54 0.97 6.20
C ALA A 89 6.90 0.31 4.96
N LYS A 90 7.17 0.84 3.74
CA LYS A 90 6.72 0.23 2.47
C LYS A 90 7.43 -1.09 2.18
N ALA A 91 8.72 -1.22 2.46
CA ALA A 91 9.42 -2.50 2.35
C ALA A 91 8.83 -3.56 3.31
N SER A 92 8.51 -3.16 4.54
CA SER A 92 7.80 -3.99 5.50
C SER A 92 6.39 -4.36 5.02
N LEU A 93 5.65 -3.44 4.40
CA LEU A 93 4.32 -3.67 3.82
C LEU A 93 4.36 -4.72 2.71
N GLU A 94 5.36 -4.67 1.82
CA GLU A 94 5.55 -5.66 0.75
C GLU A 94 5.91 -7.04 1.32
N ALA A 95 6.73 -7.09 2.37
CA ALA A 95 6.97 -8.33 3.10
C ALA A 95 5.67 -8.86 3.70
N ASN A 96 4.87 -8.03 4.37
CA ASN A 96 3.56 -8.42 4.91
C ASN A 96 2.62 -8.98 3.85
N THR A 97 2.61 -8.40 2.63
CA THR A 97 1.83 -8.91 1.50
C THR A 97 2.18 -10.36 1.20
N ARG A 98 3.48 -10.69 1.11
CA ARG A 98 3.95 -12.06 0.85
C ARG A 98 3.60 -13.02 1.99
N PHE A 99 3.79 -12.60 3.24
CA PHE A 99 3.47 -13.43 4.41
C PHE A 99 1.96 -13.68 4.54
N LEU A 100 1.13 -12.68 4.27
CA LEU A 100 -0.32 -12.83 4.25
C LEU A 100 -0.78 -13.72 3.09
N ALA A 101 -0.20 -13.57 1.90
CA ALA A 101 -0.49 -14.45 0.76
C ALA A 101 -0.20 -15.91 1.08
N ALA A 102 0.94 -16.21 1.72
CA ALA A 102 1.28 -17.56 2.15
C ALA A 102 0.35 -18.09 3.25
N SER A 103 -0.06 -17.22 4.20
CA SER A 103 -0.92 -17.60 5.32
C SER A 103 -2.40 -17.79 4.96
N LEU A 104 -2.87 -17.14 3.89
CA LEU A 104 -4.28 -17.09 3.52
C LEU A 104 -4.61 -17.84 2.21
N GLY A 105 -3.58 -18.29 1.49
CA GLY A 105 -3.75 -18.96 0.19
C GLY A 105 -4.53 -20.25 0.27
N ASP A 106 -4.35 -21.05 1.32
CA ASP A 106 -5.13 -22.28 1.58
C ASP A 106 -6.62 -22.02 1.87
N LYS A 107 -6.97 -20.77 2.20
CA LYS A 107 -8.36 -20.30 2.37
C LYS A 107 -8.95 -19.69 1.11
N GLY A 108 -8.23 -19.77 -0.03
CA GLY A 108 -8.64 -19.14 -1.29
C GLY A 108 -8.49 -17.59 -1.30
N ILE A 109 -7.88 -17.00 -0.29
CA ILE A 109 -7.75 -15.54 -0.19
C ILE A 109 -6.42 -15.09 -0.80
N ARG A 110 -6.49 -14.24 -1.82
CA ARG A 110 -5.33 -13.66 -2.51
C ARG A 110 -4.93 -12.33 -1.88
N VAL A 111 -3.62 -12.07 -1.77
CA VAL A 111 -3.10 -10.83 -1.22
C VAL A 111 -2.03 -10.29 -2.14
N ASN A 112 -2.23 -9.07 -2.68
CA ASN A 112 -1.31 -8.46 -3.64
C ASN A 112 -1.06 -6.99 -3.30
N ALA A 113 0.02 -6.43 -3.86
CA ALA A 113 0.34 -5.02 -3.76
C ALA A 113 0.46 -4.38 -5.14
N ILE A 114 0.05 -3.12 -5.27
CA ILE A 114 0.31 -2.31 -6.46
C ILE A 114 1.40 -1.30 -6.12
N SER A 115 2.53 -1.38 -6.81
CA SER A 115 3.57 -0.34 -6.79
C SER A 115 3.27 0.64 -7.92
N ALA A 116 2.46 1.64 -7.64
CA ALA A 116 2.10 2.66 -8.61
C ALA A 116 3.19 3.73 -8.72
N GLY A 117 3.33 4.35 -9.90
CA GLY A 117 4.05 5.60 -10.05
C GLY A 117 3.42 6.74 -9.21
N PRO A 118 4.10 7.88 -9.08
CA PRO A 118 3.57 8.98 -8.29
C PRO A 118 2.27 9.53 -8.91
N ILE A 119 1.23 9.62 -8.10
CA ILE A 119 -0.09 10.10 -8.49
C ILE A 119 -0.43 11.33 -7.64
N LYS A 120 -1.06 12.33 -8.27
CA LYS A 120 -1.54 13.51 -7.58
C LYS A 120 -2.74 13.14 -6.69
N THR A 121 -2.47 12.87 -5.43
CA THR A 121 -3.50 12.60 -4.40
C THR A 121 -3.39 13.64 -3.28
N LEU A 122 -4.42 13.70 -2.43
CA LEU A 122 -4.40 14.57 -1.25
C LEU A 122 -3.21 14.22 -0.33
N ALA A 123 -2.94 12.95 -0.11
CA ALA A 123 -1.79 12.48 0.69
C ALA A 123 -0.44 12.86 0.07
N ALA A 124 -0.32 12.77 -1.26
CA ALA A 124 0.90 13.13 -1.97
C ALA A 124 1.14 14.65 -2.00
N SER A 125 0.11 15.47 -1.88
CA SER A 125 0.25 16.93 -1.83
C SER A 125 1.01 17.44 -0.58
N GLY A 126 1.11 16.62 0.46
CA GLY A 126 1.92 16.89 1.66
C GLY A 126 3.42 16.63 1.48
N VAL A 127 3.85 16.04 0.37
CA VAL A 127 5.26 15.79 0.07
C VAL A 127 5.89 17.06 -0.53
N LYS A 128 6.99 17.53 0.07
CA LYS A 128 7.72 18.69 -0.41
C LYS A 128 8.21 18.49 -1.85
N ASN A 129 8.09 19.52 -2.68
CA ASN A 129 8.49 19.50 -4.08
C ASN A 129 7.79 18.43 -4.94
N PHE A 130 6.59 17.98 -4.55
CA PHE A 130 5.85 16.93 -5.24
C PHE A 130 5.64 17.22 -6.74
N ARG A 131 5.42 18.49 -7.12
CA ARG A 131 5.22 18.88 -8.53
C ARG A 131 6.47 18.61 -9.38
N SER A 132 7.66 19.03 -8.91
CA SER A 132 8.91 18.77 -9.63
C SER A 132 9.25 17.27 -9.66
N MET A 133 8.85 16.53 -8.64
CA MET A 133 8.96 15.07 -8.63
C MET A 133 8.11 14.45 -9.73
N LEU A 134 6.87 14.88 -9.92
CA LEU A 134 5.99 14.39 -11.00
C LEU A 134 6.59 14.67 -12.39
N GLU A 135 7.13 15.87 -12.61
CA GLU A 135 7.77 16.27 -13.87
C GLU A 135 8.99 15.36 -14.15
N ASN A 136 9.87 15.18 -13.18
CA ASN A 136 11.05 14.30 -13.30
C ASN A 136 10.68 12.82 -13.55
N TYR A 137 9.56 12.35 -12.98
CA TYR A 137 9.07 11.00 -13.24
C TYR A 137 8.51 10.86 -14.66
N ALA A 138 7.76 11.86 -15.12
CA ALA A 138 7.23 11.87 -16.49
C ALA A 138 8.34 11.80 -17.54
N GLU A 139 9.43 12.54 -17.35
CA GLU A 139 10.60 12.53 -18.24
C GLU A 139 11.29 11.16 -18.30
N LYS A 140 11.31 10.43 -17.18
CA LYS A 140 11.97 9.11 -17.09
C LYS A 140 11.05 7.94 -17.44
N ALA A 141 9.75 8.15 -17.39
CA ALA A 141 8.77 7.11 -17.66
C ALA A 141 8.77 6.76 -19.17
N PRO A 142 8.79 5.47 -19.54
CA PRO A 142 8.76 5.08 -20.98
C PRO A 142 7.56 5.63 -21.74
N LEU A 143 6.43 5.87 -21.06
CA LEU A 143 5.22 6.47 -21.65
C LEU A 143 5.28 8.01 -21.72
N GLY A 144 6.34 8.66 -21.23
CA GLY A 144 6.50 10.11 -21.23
C GLY A 144 5.51 10.85 -20.33
N ARG A 145 4.85 10.16 -19.41
CA ARG A 145 3.86 10.73 -18.48
C ARG A 145 3.77 9.93 -17.18
N THR A 146 3.17 10.51 -16.16
CA THR A 146 2.76 9.80 -14.96
C THR A 146 1.48 8.98 -15.23
N VAL A 147 1.24 7.98 -14.38
CA VAL A 147 -0.02 7.21 -14.39
C VAL A 147 -1.15 8.03 -13.76
N THR A 148 -2.38 7.68 -14.11
CA THR A 148 -3.60 8.27 -13.54
C THR A 148 -4.17 7.42 -12.42
N THR A 149 -5.02 8.00 -11.59
CA THR A 149 -5.78 7.26 -10.57
C THR A 149 -6.68 6.19 -11.19
N GLU A 150 -7.25 6.46 -12.37
CA GLU A 150 -8.07 5.51 -13.10
C GLU A 150 -7.25 4.29 -13.58
N GLU A 151 -6.06 4.50 -14.11
CA GLU A 151 -5.17 3.39 -14.53
C GLU A 151 -4.79 2.50 -13.34
N VAL A 152 -4.52 3.08 -12.17
CA VAL A 152 -4.28 2.30 -10.95
C VAL A 152 -5.56 1.60 -10.49
N GLY A 153 -6.71 2.25 -10.59
CA GLY A 153 -8.02 1.66 -10.32
C GLY A 153 -8.32 0.45 -11.21
N ASN A 154 -7.98 0.51 -12.50
CA ASN A 154 -8.14 -0.61 -13.44
C ASN A 154 -7.28 -1.82 -13.05
N VAL A 155 -6.02 -1.59 -12.63
CA VAL A 155 -5.16 -2.67 -12.10
C VAL A 155 -5.75 -3.23 -10.80
N ALA A 156 -6.26 -2.39 -9.92
CA ALA A 156 -6.90 -2.82 -8.69
C ALA A 156 -8.15 -3.67 -8.98
N ALA A 157 -9.00 -3.25 -9.92
CA ALA A 157 -10.17 -4.02 -10.33
C ALA A 157 -9.79 -5.39 -10.91
N PHE A 158 -8.74 -5.44 -11.76
CA PHE A 158 -8.20 -6.70 -12.27
C PHE A 158 -7.71 -7.61 -11.14
N LEU A 159 -6.86 -7.11 -10.23
CA LEU A 159 -6.31 -7.91 -9.13
C LEU A 159 -7.38 -8.37 -8.12
N CYS A 160 -8.46 -7.61 -7.96
CA CYS A 160 -9.58 -8.01 -7.10
C CYS A 160 -10.56 -8.96 -7.80
N SER A 161 -10.50 -9.11 -9.12
CA SER A 161 -11.39 -9.97 -9.89
C SER A 161 -10.87 -11.40 -10.03
N ASN A 162 -11.74 -12.31 -10.50
CA ASN A 162 -11.40 -13.70 -10.83
C ASN A 162 -10.40 -13.81 -12.01
N LEU A 163 -10.23 -12.77 -12.81
CA LEU A 163 -9.20 -12.73 -13.87
C LEU A 163 -7.78 -12.86 -13.31
N ALA A 164 -7.58 -12.50 -12.04
CA ALA A 164 -6.31 -12.62 -11.33
C ALA A 164 -6.27 -13.82 -10.36
N SER A 165 -7.07 -14.86 -10.57
CA SER A 165 -7.20 -16.03 -9.66
C SER A 165 -5.88 -16.76 -9.40
N GLY A 166 -4.92 -16.69 -10.31
CA GLY A 166 -3.57 -17.28 -10.15
C GLY A 166 -2.52 -16.31 -9.60
N ILE A 167 -2.89 -15.09 -9.14
CA ILE A 167 -1.95 -14.05 -8.70
C ILE A 167 -2.12 -13.81 -7.21
N THR A 168 -1.09 -14.12 -6.42
CA THR A 168 -1.01 -13.81 -4.98
C THR A 168 0.45 -13.62 -4.55
N GLY A 169 0.69 -12.70 -3.62
CA GLY A 169 2.03 -12.36 -3.12
C GLY A 169 2.86 -11.48 -4.06
N ALA A 170 2.24 -10.89 -5.10
CA ALA A 170 2.85 -9.98 -6.06
C ALA A 170 2.74 -8.52 -5.59
#